data_bd634d432d6b4db116bd8e6437e19d9e
#
_entry.id   bd634d432d6b4db116bd8e6437e19d9e
#
_cell.length_a   1.000
_cell.length_b   1.000
_cell.length_c   1.000
_cell.angle_alpha   90.00
_cell.angle_beta   90.00
_cell.angle_gamma   90.00
#
_symmetry.space_group_name_H-M   'P 1'
#
loop_
_entity.id
_entity.type
_entity.pdbx_description
1 polymer ?
#
loop_
_entity_poly.entity_id
_entity_poly.type
_entity_poly.pdbx_seq_one_letter_code
_entity_poly.pdbx_strand_id
1 'polypeptide(L)'
;MKIFKNFIGLAALALCLGFASCGSDDDAPSYSNAAVSNSELMTILKAKGYQFDENGKMLLDDKANSTTSLDLSGTKVDTAALKELSVFPNLKELNLRSNGYGPVFHIASLPSQITGLDLQGNDIYDFDGLVTAKVENDEVKATILHEFTKLYLPASCKYNIEDLMPFYTENEAENKTVDMQMVNDKGSLEKYNTLREVPDEYFRTFLKMKFASLFVDDTHIDISKPMGLNEIGESITLHYANQFEDLDKIASISGIEYFINNPYYNSFFVSLGFDHVNEFNVGYLMPRANIKAISLKGVNFVNGIDLSKATALALFTLDDFKSISELDLSNTVIGNQEISEYDKSIANGLHLFNGEDLEKVTFGKNITGKTLLMELCNLPKLTTLDLSSFKGFLDLFLLKLPNCQITYPKLEYVLGNDGDYFEKAIGEDAQISFLVSKDDVFAQESTLNFINSYKNNLTDQEWLSYRKNGAFRWSRSI
;
A
#
# COMPACT_ATOMS: atom_id res chain seq x y z
N MET A 1 -25.00 -0.83 -21.89
CA MET A 1 -25.29 -1.91 -22.84
C MET A 1 -25.05 -3.25 -22.15
N LYS A 2 -26.00 -4.14 -22.21
CA LYS A 2 -26.12 -5.40 -21.48
C LYS A 2 -24.83 -6.19 -21.39
N ILE A 3 -24.44 -6.58 -20.17
CA ILE A 3 -23.90 -7.91 -19.82
C ILE A 3 -23.76 -7.95 -18.29
N PHE A 4 -24.69 -8.55 -17.62
CA PHE A 4 -24.45 -9.19 -16.32
C PHE A 4 -25.54 -10.24 -16.14
N LYS A 5 -25.19 -11.48 -16.35
CA LYS A 5 -25.87 -12.66 -15.78
C LYS A 5 -24.87 -13.79 -15.76
N ASN A 6 -24.37 -14.07 -14.58
CA ASN A 6 -24.19 -15.45 -14.13
C ASN A 6 -23.64 -15.41 -12.69
N PHE A 7 -24.56 -15.29 -11.75
CA PHE A 7 -24.32 -15.68 -10.37
C PHE A 7 -24.57 -17.18 -10.25
N ILE A 8 -23.56 -17.94 -9.94
CA ILE A 8 -23.73 -19.28 -9.37
C ILE A 8 -23.42 -19.14 -7.88
N GLY A 9 -24.48 -19.04 -7.10
CA GLY A 9 -24.41 -19.08 -5.66
C GLY A 9 -23.98 -20.47 -5.18
N LEU A 10 -22.91 -20.53 -4.41
CA LEU A 10 -22.63 -21.70 -3.59
C LEU A 10 -23.25 -21.47 -2.22
N ALA A 11 -24.48 -21.96 -2.06
CA ALA A 11 -25.15 -22.01 -0.77
C ALA A 11 -24.47 -23.09 0.09
N ALA A 12 -23.70 -22.67 1.08
CA ALA A 12 -23.29 -23.56 2.15
C ALA A 12 -24.50 -23.82 3.05
N LEU A 13 -25.11 -24.97 2.86
CA LEU A 13 -26.23 -25.46 3.68
C LEU A 13 -25.66 -25.87 5.05
N ALA A 14 -25.78 -24.99 6.05
CA ALA A 14 -25.59 -25.38 7.43
C ALA A 14 -26.80 -26.22 7.87
N LEU A 15 -26.64 -27.53 7.96
CA LEU A 15 -27.61 -28.41 8.57
C LEU A 15 -27.67 -28.12 10.07
N CYS A 16 -28.69 -27.36 10.47
CA CYS A 16 -29.15 -27.35 11.85
C CYS A 16 -29.92 -28.64 12.11
N LEU A 17 -29.26 -29.64 12.67
CA LEU A 17 -29.97 -30.77 13.28
C LEU A 17 -30.59 -30.28 14.60
N GLY A 18 -31.87 -29.91 14.50
CA GLY A 18 -32.67 -29.70 15.68
C GLY A 18 -32.90 -31.04 16.39
N PHE A 19 -32.30 -31.25 17.52
CA PHE A 19 -32.75 -32.26 18.47
C PHE A 19 -33.85 -31.65 19.32
N ALA A 20 -35.10 -31.99 18.97
CA ALA A 20 -36.19 -31.85 19.90
C ALA A 20 -36.03 -32.96 20.95
N SER A 21 -35.50 -32.63 22.13
CA SER A 21 -35.60 -33.48 23.30
C SER A 21 -36.74 -32.94 24.17
N CYS A 22 -37.80 -33.68 24.28
CA CYS A 22 -38.85 -33.47 25.26
C CYS A 22 -38.39 -34.03 26.61
N GLY A 23 -38.39 -33.17 27.64
CA GLY A 23 -38.72 -33.57 29.00
C GLY A 23 -37.63 -34.05 29.93
N SER A 24 -37.21 -33.17 30.80
CA SER A 24 -37.19 -33.25 32.27
C SER A 24 -36.34 -32.12 32.86
N ASP A 25 -36.84 -31.47 33.85
CA ASP A 25 -36.24 -30.38 34.60
C ASP A 25 -34.87 -30.81 35.16
N ASP A 26 -33.82 -30.24 34.58
CA ASP A 26 -32.55 -29.88 35.17
C ASP A 26 -31.89 -28.95 34.15
N ASP A 27 -32.13 -27.63 34.25
CA ASP A 27 -31.47 -26.58 33.50
C ASP A 27 -30.01 -26.50 33.86
N ALA A 28 -29.21 -27.44 33.40
CA ALA A 28 -27.76 -27.30 33.48
C ALA A 28 -27.36 -26.08 32.68
N PRO A 29 -26.56 -25.16 33.23
CA PRO A 29 -26.15 -23.95 32.55
C PRO A 29 -25.47 -24.29 31.21
N SER A 30 -25.98 -23.70 30.13
CA SER A 30 -25.42 -23.86 28.78
C SER A 30 -24.24 -22.88 28.57
N TYR A 31 -23.13 -23.37 28.07
CA TYR A 31 -21.94 -22.57 27.81
C TYR A 31 -21.58 -22.56 26.33
N SER A 32 -20.86 -21.50 25.90
CA SER A 32 -20.36 -21.40 24.56
C SER A 32 -19.37 -22.53 24.21
N ASN A 33 -19.34 -22.94 22.94
CA ASN A 33 -18.37 -23.94 22.48
C ASN A 33 -16.93 -23.41 22.52
N ALA A 34 -16.73 -22.15 22.10
CA ALA A 34 -15.46 -21.45 22.18
C ALA A 34 -15.28 -20.82 23.57
N ALA A 35 -14.04 -20.49 23.89
CA ALA A 35 -13.67 -19.77 25.11
C ALA A 35 -13.05 -18.42 24.77
N VAL A 36 -13.15 -17.47 25.69
CA VAL A 36 -12.39 -16.21 25.68
C VAL A 36 -11.12 -16.45 26.49
N SER A 37 -9.98 -16.38 25.81
CA SER A 37 -8.66 -16.56 26.41
C SER A 37 -7.93 -15.24 26.69
N ASN A 38 -8.26 -14.19 25.94
CA ASN A 38 -7.71 -12.87 26.13
C ASN A 38 -8.23 -12.24 27.43
N SER A 39 -7.31 -11.96 28.36
CA SER A 39 -7.67 -11.48 29.70
C SER A 39 -8.29 -10.09 29.73
N GLU A 40 -7.90 -9.23 28.79
CA GLU A 40 -8.43 -7.87 28.65
C GLU A 40 -9.86 -7.92 28.13
N LEU A 41 -10.09 -8.63 27.03
CA LEU A 41 -11.43 -8.86 26.48
C LEU A 41 -12.35 -9.53 27.53
N MET A 42 -11.85 -10.54 28.24
CA MET A 42 -12.58 -11.18 29.33
C MET A 42 -13.02 -10.18 30.40
N THR A 43 -12.12 -9.30 30.80
CA THR A 43 -12.39 -8.25 31.80
C THR A 43 -13.46 -7.28 31.31
N ILE A 44 -13.35 -6.83 30.06
CA ILE A 44 -14.34 -5.95 29.43
C ILE A 44 -15.73 -6.63 29.39
N LEU A 45 -15.79 -7.88 28.96
CA LEU A 45 -17.04 -8.62 28.85
C LEU A 45 -17.68 -8.88 30.23
N LYS A 46 -16.87 -9.21 31.24
CA LYS A 46 -17.36 -9.35 32.63
C LYS A 46 -17.90 -8.02 33.19
N ALA A 47 -17.22 -6.91 32.91
CA ALA A 47 -17.68 -5.58 33.29
C ALA A 47 -19.02 -5.21 32.61
N LYS A 48 -19.28 -5.76 31.42
CA LYS A 48 -20.55 -5.64 30.71
C LYS A 48 -21.61 -6.63 31.22
N GLY A 49 -21.27 -7.47 32.20
CA GLY A 49 -22.17 -8.39 32.90
C GLY A 49 -22.35 -9.75 32.23
N TYR A 50 -21.44 -10.17 31.38
CA TYR A 50 -21.39 -11.55 30.86
C TYR A 50 -20.65 -12.43 31.86
N GLN A 51 -21.09 -13.69 31.99
CA GLN A 51 -20.53 -14.66 32.91
C GLN A 51 -19.74 -15.74 32.17
N PHE A 52 -18.72 -16.26 32.83
CA PHE A 52 -17.80 -17.25 32.26
C PHE A 52 -17.47 -18.31 33.30
N ASP A 53 -17.30 -19.54 32.84
CA ASP A 53 -16.76 -20.62 33.66
C ASP A 53 -15.24 -20.47 33.86
N GLU A 54 -14.65 -21.41 34.58
CA GLU A 54 -13.21 -21.45 34.85
C GLU A 54 -12.34 -21.67 33.61
N ASN A 55 -12.91 -22.20 32.53
CA ASN A 55 -12.25 -22.45 31.26
C ASN A 55 -12.43 -21.29 30.27
N GLY A 56 -13.07 -20.20 30.67
CA GLY A 56 -13.31 -19.03 29.81
C GLY A 56 -14.48 -19.21 28.85
N LYS A 57 -15.33 -20.22 29.01
CA LYS A 57 -16.54 -20.39 28.21
C LYS A 57 -17.64 -19.50 28.76
N MET A 58 -18.33 -18.79 27.88
CA MET A 58 -19.38 -17.86 28.26
C MET A 58 -20.68 -18.59 28.57
N LEU A 59 -21.31 -18.23 29.68
CA LEU A 59 -22.67 -18.69 30.01
C LEU A 59 -23.66 -18.13 29.00
N LEU A 60 -24.41 -19.02 28.35
CA LEU A 60 -25.43 -18.67 27.34
C LEU A 60 -26.78 -18.42 28.03
N ASP A 61 -26.82 -17.41 28.89
CA ASP A 61 -28.03 -16.89 29.50
C ASP A 61 -28.88 -16.06 28.51
N ASP A 62 -30.00 -15.53 28.95
CA ASP A 62 -30.88 -14.70 28.11
C ASP A 62 -30.13 -13.47 27.56
N LYS A 63 -29.22 -12.90 28.33
CA LYS A 63 -28.42 -11.77 27.93
C LYS A 63 -27.46 -12.15 26.78
N ALA A 64 -26.68 -13.20 26.96
CA ALA A 64 -25.74 -13.65 25.94
C ALA A 64 -26.47 -14.06 24.65
N ASN A 65 -27.60 -14.78 24.78
CA ASN A 65 -28.41 -15.22 23.64
C ASN A 65 -29.14 -14.09 22.94
N SER A 66 -29.51 -13.02 23.63
CA SER A 66 -30.18 -11.86 23.02
C SER A 66 -29.20 -10.79 22.48
N THR A 67 -27.90 -10.93 22.72
CA THR A 67 -26.89 -9.96 22.25
C THR A 67 -26.68 -10.07 20.76
N THR A 68 -27.19 -9.11 20.00
CA THR A 68 -27.00 -8.95 18.55
C THR A 68 -26.02 -7.84 18.19
N SER A 69 -25.78 -6.91 19.12
CA SER A 69 -24.84 -5.81 18.97
C SER A 69 -24.02 -5.66 20.25
N LEU A 70 -22.72 -5.39 20.11
CA LEU A 70 -21.80 -5.20 21.22
C LEU A 70 -21.01 -3.91 21.05
N ASP A 71 -21.07 -3.07 22.09
CA ASP A 71 -20.30 -1.84 22.15
C ASP A 71 -18.94 -2.08 22.84
N LEU A 72 -17.86 -1.97 22.07
CA LEU A 72 -16.47 -2.02 22.53
C LEU A 72 -15.73 -0.70 22.23
N SER A 73 -16.46 0.41 22.07
CA SER A 73 -15.86 1.71 21.78
C SER A 73 -14.91 2.17 22.90
N GLY A 74 -13.75 2.70 22.52
CA GLY A 74 -12.77 3.25 23.43
C GLY A 74 -12.13 2.26 24.43
N THR A 75 -12.36 0.96 24.24
CA THR A 75 -11.82 -0.07 25.15
C THR A 75 -10.36 -0.42 24.85
N LYS A 76 -9.86 -0.05 23.66
CA LYS A 76 -8.51 -0.38 23.15
C LYS A 76 -8.23 -1.89 23.09
N VAL A 77 -9.25 -2.71 23.00
CA VAL A 77 -9.10 -4.15 22.87
C VAL A 77 -8.26 -4.49 21.64
N ASP A 78 -7.33 -5.41 21.78
CA ASP A 78 -6.49 -5.87 20.66
C ASP A 78 -7.36 -6.49 19.56
N THR A 79 -7.10 -6.15 18.32
CA THR A 79 -7.80 -6.71 17.15
C THR A 79 -7.71 -8.23 17.12
N ALA A 80 -6.59 -8.83 17.52
CA ALA A 80 -6.42 -10.27 17.58
C ALA A 80 -7.42 -10.97 18.53
N ALA A 81 -7.88 -10.27 19.58
CA ALA A 81 -8.86 -10.79 20.53
C ALA A 81 -10.31 -10.78 19.97
N LEU A 82 -10.59 -9.97 18.94
CA LEU A 82 -11.96 -9.83 18.41
C LEU A 82 -12.53 -11.15 17.87
N LYS A 83 -11.69 -12.05 17.39
CA LYS A 83 -12.11 -13.37 16.92
C LYS A 83 -12.75 -14.21 18.02
N GLU A 84 -12.37 -13.98 19.28
CA GLU A 84 -12.93 -14.69 20.42
C GLU A 84 -14.38 -14.28 20.72
N LEU A 85 -14.90 -13.19 20.10
CA LEU A 85 -16.30 -12.81 20.17
C LEU A 85 -17.24 -13.82 19.48
N SER A 86 -16.69 -14.82 18.81
CA SER A 86 -17.45 -15.99 18.31
C SER A 86 -18.17 -16.77 19.40
N VAL A 87 -17.88 -16.53 20.69
CA VAL A 87 -18.61 -17.05 21.84
C VAL A 87 -20.08 -16.60 21.87
N PHE A 88 -20.40 -15.46 21.25
CA PHE A 88 -21.76 -14.95 21.14
C PHE A 88 -22.50 -15.60 19.97
N PRO A 89 -23.62 -16.32 20.23
CA PRO A 89 -24.30 -17.06 19.17
C PRO A 89 -24.99 -16.15 18.13
N ASN A 90 -25.45 -14.97 18.55
CA ASN A 90 -26.30 -14.10 17.74
C ASN A 90 -25.70 -12.72 17.47
N LEU A 91 -24.44 -12.49 17.82
CA LEU A 91 -23.77 -11.22 17.61
C LEU A 91 -23.58 -10.93 16.12
N LYS A 92 -24.06 -9.78 15.67
CA LYS A 92 -24.00 -9.31 14.28
C LYS A 92 -23.29 -7.98 14.11
N GLU A 93 -23.36 -7.10 15.11
CA GLU A 93 -22.82 -5.76 15.01
C GLU A 93 -21.79 -5.48 16.10
N LEU A 94 -20.70 -4.80 15.73
CA LEU A 94 -19.68 -4.32 16.64
C LEU A 94 -19.50 -2.81 16.52
N ASN A 95 -19.58 -2.13 17.66
CA ASN A 95 -19.10 -0.76 17.78
C ASN A 95 -17.65 -0.78 18.26
N LEU A 96 -16.73 -0.46 17.37
CA LEU A 96 -15.28 -0.45 17.58
C LEU A 96 -14.70 0.96 17.49
N ARG A 97 -15.50 1.99 17.76
CA ARG A 97 -15.08 3.40 17.66
C ARG A 97 -13.92 3.71 18.60
N SER A 98 -13.02 4.56 18.12
CA SER A 98 -11.96 5.19 18.94
C SER A 98 -11.11 4.17 19.73
N ASN A 99 -10.74 3.08 19.11
CA ASN A 99 -9.86 2.06 19.70
C ASN A 99 -8.39 2.24 19.33
N GLY A 100 -8.06 3.17 18.43
CA GLY A 100 -6.69 3.39 17.95
C GLY A 100 -6.26 2.37 16.90
N TYR A 101 -7.21 1.76 16.19
CA TYR A 101 -6.91 0.84 15.10
C TYR A 101 -6.38 1.57 13.87
N GLY A 102 -5.49 0.93 13.15
CA GLY A 102 -4.89 1.41 11.91
C GLY A 102 -3.38 1.18 11.86
N PRO A 103 -2.74 1.48 10.74
CA PRO A 103 -3.29 1.94 9.45
C PRO A 103 -4.10 0.87 8.70
N VAL A 104 -3.85 -0.42 8.91
CA VAL A 104 -4.55 -1.55 8.28
C VAL A 104 -5.46 -2.23 9.28
N PHE A 105 -6.71 -2.49 8.89
CA PHE A 105 -7.64 -3.27 9.70
C PHE A 105 -7.85 -4.67 9.09
N HIS A 106 -7.48 -5.71 9.85
CA HIS A 106 -7.55 -7.09 9.40
C HIS A 106 -8.94 -7.69 9.64
N ILE A 107 -9.70 -7.89 8.59
CA ILE A 107 -11.05 -8.46 8.63
C ILE A 107 -11.06 -9.89 9.19
N ALA A 108 -9.99 -10.66 8.95
CA ALA A 108 -9.83 -12.00 9.51
C ALA A 108 -9.77 -12.03 11.06
N SER A 109 -9.58 -10.87 11.70
CA SER A 109 -9.68 -10.72 13.16
C SER A 109 -11.13 -10.78 13.67
N LEU A 110 -12.12 -10.66 12.80
CA LEU A 110 -13.53 -10.68 13.17
C LEU A 110 -14.09 -12.11 13.12
N PRO A 111 -15.07 -12.41 13.99
CA PRO A 111 -15.91 -13.58 13.78
C PRO A 111 -16.69 -13.46 12.47
N SER A 112 -16.85 -14.57 11.74
CA SER A 112 -17.49 -14.59 10.42
C SER A 112 -18.97 -14.17 10.44
N GLN A 113 -19.64 -14.24 11.60
CA GLN A 113 -21.04 -13.83 11.75
C GLN A 113 -21.24 -12.31 11.83
N ILE A 114 -20.18 -11.51 11.97
CA ILE A 114 -20.27 -10.06 12.07
C ILE A 114 -20.61 -9.48 10.70
N THR A 115 -21.71 -8.76 10.62
CA THR A 115 -22.20 -8.10 9.41
C THR A 115 -22.34 -6.59 9.55
N GLY A 116 -22.06 -6.04 10.73
CA GLY A 116 -22.10 -4.60 11.00
C GLY A 116 -20.89 -4.12 11.78
N LEU A 117 -20.25 -3.07 11.29
CA LEU A 117 -19.10 -2.43 11.94
C LEU A 117 -19.30 -0.93 12.06
N ASP A 118 -18.91 -0.40 13.22
CA ASP A 118 -18.68 1.04 13.42
C ASP A 118 -17.22 1.25 13.80
N LEU A 119 -16.45 1.81 12.88
CA LEU A 119 -15.01 2.03 13.00
C LEU A 119 -14.64 3.52 13.14
N GLN A 120 -15.60 4.41 13.35
CA GLN A 120 -15.37 5.84 13.48
C GLN A 120 -14.30 6.16 14.53
N GLY A 121 -13.51 7.23 14.31
CA GLY A 121 -12.50 7.68 15.26
C GLY A 121 -11.27 6.77 15.38
N ASN A 122 -11.05 5.90 14.40
CA ASN A 122 -9.81 5.17 14.19
C ASN A 122 -9.08 5.76 12.96
N ASP A 123 -7.80 5.43 12.79
CA ASP A 123 -6.97 5.88 11.67
C ASP A 123 -6.76 4.75 10.64
N ILE A 124 -7.85 4.17 10.17
CA ILE A 124 -7.84 3.05 9.22
C ILE A 124 -7.79 3.61 7.81
N TYR A 125 -6.75 3.26 7.08
CA TYR A 125 -6.55 3.62 5.68
C TYR A 125 -6.81 2.44 4.74
N ASP A 126 -6.51 1.22 5.17
CA ASP A 126 -6.65 0.02 4.36
C ASP A 126 -7.32 -1.13 5.12
N PHE A 127 -7.88 -2.08 4.37
CA PHE A 127 -8.44 -3.31 4.91
C PHE A 127 -7.70 -4.52 4.32
N ASP A 128 -7.39 -5.48 5.18
CA ASP A 128 -6.88 -6.77 4.76
C ASP A 128 -7.97 -7.83 4.91
N GLY A 129 -8.23 -8.56 3.82
CA GLY A 129 -9.25 -9.61 3.78
C GLY A 129 -10.69 -9.13 3.61
N LEU A 130 -10.94 -7.88 3.24
CA LEU A 130 -12.28 -7.37 2.92
C LEU A 130 -12.65 -7.65 1.46
N VAL A 131 -11.75 -7.31 0.55
CA VAL A 131 -11.90 -7.49 -0.88
C VAL A 131 -10.62 -8.10 -1.45
N THR A 132 -10.71 -8.84 -2.53
CA THR A 132 -9.57 -9.18 -3.37
C THR A 132 -9.81 -8.61 -4.76
N ALA A 133 -8.84 -7.85 -5.26
CA ALA A 133 -8.87 -7.29 -6.60
C ALA A 133 -7.79 -7.97 -7.46
N LYS A 134 -8.16 -8.34 -8.70
CA LYS A 134 -7.24 -8.93 -9.67
C LYS A 134 -7.40 -8.23 -11.00
N VAL A 135 -6.28 -8.00 -11.65
CA VAL A 135 -6.26 -7.49 -13.02
C VAL A 135 -6.37 -8.68 -13.99
N GLU A 136 -7.44 -8.73 -14.77
CA GLU A 136 -7.65 -9.74 -15.81
C GLU A 136 -8.11 -9.03 -17.10
N ASN A 137 -7.35 -9.17 -18.17
CA ASN A 137 -7.62 -8.54 -19.47
C ASN A 137 -7.73 -7.00 -19.36
N ASP A 138 -6.82 -6.36 -18.65
CA ASP A 138 -6.78 -4.93 -18.36
C ASP A 138 -8.00 -4.37 -17.60
N GLU A 139 -8.80 -5.25 -17.02
CA GLU A 139 -9.91 -4.87 -16.14
C GLU A 139 -9.67 -5.39 -14.72
N VAL A 140 -10.00 -4.58 -13.73
CA VAL A 140 -9.94 -4.99 -12.32
C VAL A 140 -11.24 -5.72 -11.97
N LYS A 141 -11.09 -6.97 -11.52
CA LYS A 141 -12.18 -7.76 -10.96
C LYS A 141 -12.04 -7.82 -9.44
N ALA A 142 -12.99 -7.23 -8.75
CA ALA A 142 -13.07 -7.28 -7.31
C ALA A 142 -14.05 -8.37 -6.84
N THR A 143 -13.66 -9.06 -5.77
CA THR A 143 -14.49 -10.04 -5.08
C THR A 143 -14.56 -9.71 -3.60
N ILE A 144 -15.76 -9.50 -3.07
CA ILE A 144 -16.00 -9.29 -1.65
C ILE A 144 -15.75 -10.62 -0.92
N LEU A 145 -14.88 -10.59 0.08
CA LEU A 145 -14.52 -11.75 0.90
C LEU A 145 -15.32 -11.81 2.19
N HIS A 146 -15.77 -10.66 2.69
CA HIS A 146 -16.60 -10.57 3.88
C HIS A 146 -17.75 -9.60 3.63
N GLU A 147 -18.97 -10.11 3.74
CA GLU A 147 -20.18 -9.34 3.48
C GLU A 147 -20.59 -8.50 4.69
N PHE A 148 -20.84 -7.21 4.46
CA PHE A 148 -21.38 -6.32 5.46
C PHE A 148 -22.76 -5.79 5.05
N THR A 149 -23.61 -5.56 6.05
CA THR A 149 -24.88 -4.84 5.92
C THR A 149 -24.79 -3.42 6.50
N LYS A 150 -23.74 -3.15 7.29
CA LYS A 150 -23.49 -1.86 7.91
C LYS A 150 -21.98 -1.61 8.03
N LEU A 151 -21.52 -0.48 7.48
CA LEU A 151 -20.14 -0.02 7.57
C LEU A 151 -20.11 1.48 7.90
N TYR A 152 -19.70 1.84 9.12
CA TYR A 152 -19.47 3.22 9.52
C TYR A 152 -17.98 3.47 9.65
N LEU A 153 -17.45 4.27 8.74
CA LEU A 153 -16.04 4.40 8.44
C LEU A 153 -15.44 5.69 8.98
N PRO A 154 -14.18 5.69 9.42
CA PRO A 154 -13.44 6.92 9.74
C PRO A 154 -13.13 7.73 8.47
N ALA A 155 -12.80 9.01 8.64
CA ALA A 155 -12.46 9.91 7.53
C ALA A 155 -11.21 9.45 6.74
N SER A 156 -10.27 8.75 7.39
CA SER A 156 -9.08 8.19 6.76
C SER A 156 -9.39 7.17 5.65
N CYS A 157 -10.55 6.51 5.71
CA CYS A 157 -11.00 5.58 4.67
C CYS A 157 -11.31 6.26 3.33
N LYS A 158 -11.35 7.59 3.25
CA LYS A 158 -11.54 8.33 1.98
C LYS A 158 -10.47 7.99 0.93
N TYR A 159 -9.30 7.55 1.37
CA TYR A 159 -8.19 7.16 0.50
C TYR A 159 -8.29 5.71 0.00
N ASN A 160 -9.15 4.89 0.62
CA ASN A 160 -9.34 3.50 0.20
C ASN A 160 -10.44 3.40 -0.86
N ILE A 161 -10.04 3.12 -2.08
CA ILE A 161 -10.96 2.96 -3.21
C ILE A 161 -11.20 1.49 -3.50
N GLU A 162 -10.14 0.67 -3.43
CA GLU A 162 -10.18 -0.75 -3.76
C GLU A 162 -11.23 -1.52 -2.99
N ASP A 163 -11.21 -1.39 -1.66
CA ASP A 163 -12.08 -2.18 -0.80
C ASP A 163 -13.49 -1.62 -0.73
N LEU A 164 -13.67 -0.31 -0.89
CA LEU A 164 -14.95 0.34 -0.66
C LEU A 164 -15.83 0.42 -1.92
N MET A 165 -15.23 0.53 -3.11
CA MET A 165 -15.97 0.60 -4.37
C MET A 165 -16.88 -0.61 -4.61
N PRO A 166 -16.52 -1.85 -4.29
CA PRO A 166 -17.42 -3.00 -4.45
C PRO A 166 -18.69 -2.95 -3.61
N PHE A 167 -18.71 -2.18 -2.52
CA PHE A 167 -19.89 -1.96 -1.67
C PHE A 167 -20.73 -0.75 -2.09
N TYR A 168 -20.18 0.09 -2.99
CA TYR A 168 -20.85 1.28 -3.47
C TYR A 168 -21.63 1.02 -4.74
N THR A 169 -22.83 1.64 -4.86
CA THR A 169 -23.53 1.73 -6.12
C THR A 169 -24.47 2.92 -6.09
N GLU A 170 -24.59 3.59 -7.21
CA GLU A 170 -25.52 4.71 -7.39
C GLU A 170 -26.98 4.28 -7.42
N ASN A 171 -27.25 3.02 -7.80
CA ASN A 171 -28.61 2.52 -7.94
C ASN A 171 -29.11 1.95 -6.61
N GLU A 172 -29.80 2.75 -5.84
CA GLU A 172 -30.38 2.35 -4.55
C GLU A 172 -31.34 1.14 -4.65
N ALA A 173 -31.94 0.89 -5.82
CA ALA A 173 -32.79 -0.27 -6.03
C ALA A 173 -32.01 -1.59 -6.20
N GLU A 174 -30.79 -1.51 -6.70
CA GLU A 174 -29.89 -2.66 -6.83
C GLU A 174 -29.07 -2.88 -5.57
N ASN A 175 -28.90 -1.83 -4.82
CA ASN A 175 -28.04 -1.83 -3.69
C ASN A 175 -28.66 -1.92 -2.40
N LYS A 176 -29.12 -2.72 -2.32
CA LYS A 176 -29.91 -3.17 -1.42
C LYS A 176 -29.64 -3.08 -0.05
N THR A 177 -28.47 -3.11 0.40
CA THR A 177 -28.40 -3.72 1.72
C THR A 177 -27.25 -3.25 2.58
N VAL A 178 -26.34 -2.41 2.08
CA VAL A 178 -25.25 -1.89 2.90
C VAL A 178 -25.53 -0.46 3.30
N ASP A 179 -25.79 -0.24 4.60
CA ASP A 179 -25.76 1.08 5.20
C ASP A 179 -24.30 1.50 5.38
N MET A 180 -23.71 2.07 4.30
CA MET A 180 -22.33 2.52 4.28
C MET A 180 -22.26 4.02 4.46
N GLN A 181 -21.60 4.45 5.54
CA GLN A 181 -21.41 5.86 5.87
C GLN A 181 -19.95 6.13 6.22
N MET A 182 -19.50 7.34 6.00
CA MET A 182 -18.12 7.76 6.28
C MET A 182 -18.11 9.12 6.94
N VAL A 183 -17.19 9.33 7.87
CA VAL A 183 -16.97 10.62 8.49
C VAL A 183 -16.37 11.58 7.46
N ASN A 184 -17.00 12.72 7.25
CA ASN A 184 -16.52 13.76 6.35
C ASN A 184 -15.45 14.65 7.02
N ASP A 185 -14.86 15.58 6.27
CA ASP A 185 -13.81 16.49 6.76
C ASP A 185 -14.30 17.45 7.85
N LYS A 186 -15.62 17.55 8.08
CA LYS A 186 -16.22 18.32 9.19
C LYS A 186 -16.48 17.48 10.44
N GLY A 187 -16.11 16.19 10.42
CA GLY A 187 -16.32 15.27 11.52
C GLY A 187 -17.74 14.70 11.63
N SER A 188 -18.58 14.89 10.62
CA SER A 188 -19.95 14.36 10.59
C SER A 188 -20.02 13.06 9.80
N LEU A 189 -20.79 12.11 10.30
CA LEU A 189 -21.07 10.87 9.60
C LEU A 189 -22.12 11.13 8.51
N GLU A 190 -21.79 10.79 7.27
CA GLU A 190 -22.65 10.98 6.10
C GLU A 190 -22.65 9.72 5.22
N LYS A 191 -23.70 9.57 4.40
CA LYS A 191 -23.76 8.47 3.42
C LYS A 191 -22.49 8.49 2.57
N TYR A 192 -21.86 7.34 2.40
CA TYR A 192 -20.68 7.20 1.55
C TYR A 192 -20.98 7.67 0.13
N ASN A 193 -20.05 8.40 -0.44
CA ASN A 193 -20.09 8.85 -1.83
C ASN A 193 -18.71 8.73 -2.48
N THR A 194 -18.66 8.92 -3.78
CA THR A 194 -17.45 8.78 -4.60
C THR A 194 -16.79 10.11 -4.97
N LEU A 195 -17.31 11.21 -4.43
CA LEU A 195 -16.77 12.53 -4.71
C LEU A 195 -15.55 12.81 -3.81
N ARG A 196 -14.48 13.30 -4.42
CA ARG A 196 -13.23 13.64 -3.73
C ARG A 196 -12.77 15.03 -4.15
N GLU A 197 -12.48 15.85 -3.16
CA GLU A 197 -12.00 17.22 -3.39
C GLU A 197 -10.53 17.22 -3.81
N VAL A 198 -10.20 18.06 -4.81
CA VAL A 198 -8.84 18.47 -5.16
C VAL A 198 -8.73 19.95 -4.81
N PRO A 199 -8.16 20.30 -3.64
CA PRO A 199 -8.32 21.63 -3.07
C PRO A 199 -7.53 22.74 -3.78
N ASP A 200 -6.37 22.41 -4.37
CA ASP A 200 -5.52 23.42 -5.04
C ASP A 200 -6.03 23.77 -6.43
N GLU A 201 -6.25 25.05 -6.70
CA GLU A 201 -6.80 25.55 -7.95
C GLU A 201 -5.89 25.28 -9.16
N TYR A 202 -4.58 25.43 -8.98
CA TYR A 202 -3.62 25.25 -10.08
C TYR A 202 -3.36 23.78 -10.35
N PHE A 203 -3.30 22.97 -9.30
CA PHE A 203 -3.21 21.52 -9.46
C PHE A 203 -4.47 20.94 -10.11
N ARG A 204 -5.66 21.42 -9.72
CA ARG A 204 -6.93 21.09 -10.41
C ARG A 204 -6.91 21.46 -11.87
N THR A 205 -6.42 22.67 -12.21
CA THR A 205 -6.33 23.12 -13.59
C THR A 205 -5.46 22.17 -14.41
N PHE A 206 -4.31 21.78 -13.87
CA PHE A 206 -3.46 20.78 -14.49
C PHE A 206 -4.16 19.43 -14.67
N LEU A 207 -4.84 18.92 -13.64
CA LEU A 207 -5.57 17.66 -13.72
C LEU A 207 -6.74 17.72 -14.70
N LYS A 208 -7.46 18.86 -14.77
CA LYS A 208 -8.56 19.08 -15.72
C LYS A 208 -8.07 19.06 -17.17
N MET A 209 -6.85 19.51 -17.44
CA MET A 209 -6.27 19.43 -18.80
C MET A 209 -6.12 17.99 -19.28
N LYS A 210 -5.95 17.03 -18.35
CA LYS A 210 -5.72 15.62 -18.64
C LYS A 210 -6.95 14.74 -18.42
N PHE A 211 -7.74 15.06 -17.43
CA PHE A 211 -8.82 14.20 -16.93
C PHE A 211 -10.12 15.00 -16.68
N ALA A 212 -10.48 15.89 -17.59
CA ALA A 212 -11.68 16.74 -17.47
C ALA A 212 -12.95 15.92 -17.17
N SER A 213 -13.07 14.71 -17.72
CA SER A 213 -14.23 13.83 -17.56
C SER A 213 -14.43 13.31 -16.13
N LEU A 214 -13.38 13.30 -15.31
CA LEU A 214 -13.47 12.87 -13.90
C LEU A 214 -14.12 13.96 -13.03
N PHE A 215 -14.02 15.23 -13.41
CA PHE A 215 -14.56 16.33 -12.61
C PHE A 215 -16.08 16.42 -12.78
N VAL A 216 -16.79 16.49 -11.67
CA VAL A 216 -18.25 16.68 -11.62
C VAL A 216 -18.64 18.12 -11.35
N ASP A 217 -17.75 18.89 -10.74
CA ASP A 217 -17.86 20.32 -10.50
C ASP A 217 -16.46 20.98 -10.55
N ASP A 218 -16.35 22.19 -10.05
CA ASP A 218 -15.10 22.92 -10.08
C ASP A 218 -14.00 22.32 -9.17
N THR A 219 -14.36 21.58 -8.13
CA THR A 219 -13.45 21.14 -7.08
C THR A 219 -13.35 19.61 -6.89
N HIS A 220 -14.37 18.88 -7.34
CA HIS A 220 -14.47 17.45 -7.05
C HIS A 220 -14.31 16.56 -8.28
N ILE A 221 -13.54 15.50 -8.10
CA ILE A 221 -13.52 14.34 -9.02
C ILE A 221 -14.46 13.26 -8.49
N ASP A 222 -14.97 12.45 -9.40
CA ASP A 222 -15.73 11.24 -9.08
C ASP A 222 -14.86 10.00 -9.33
N ILE A 223 -14.42 9.36 -8.24
CA ILE A 223 -13.53 8.20 -8.29
C ILE A 223 -14.20 6.92 -8.84
N SER A 224 -15.51 6.92 -9.03
CA SER A 224 -16.25 5.82 -9.67
C SER A 224 -16.22 5.86 -11.18
N LYS A 225 -15.86 7.01 -11.75
CA LYS A 225 -15.77 7.17 -13.21
C LYS A 225 -14.50 6.50 -13.74
N PRO A 226 -14.58 5.87 -14.91
CA PRO A 226 -13.38 5.39 -15.57
C PRO A 226 -12.48 6.56 -15.95
N MET A 227 -11.18 6.40 -15.76
CA MET A 227 -10.20 7.34 -16.29
C MET A 227 -10.24 7.24 -17.82
N GLY A 228 -10.59 8.35 -18.49
CA GLY A 228 -10.69 8.38 -19.95
C GLY A 228 -9.33 8.20 -20.60
N LEU A 229 -9.13 7.08 -21.26
CA LEU A 229 -7.88 6.71 -21.95
C LEU A 229 -7.50 7.62 -23.12
N ASN A 230 -8.42 8.48 -23.55
CA ASN A 230 -8.22 9.33 -24.75
C ASN A 230 -7.55 10.67 -24.45
N GLU A 231 -7.33 10.98 -23.17
CA GLU A 231 -6.89 12.30 -22.77
C GLU A 231 -5.41 12.33 -22.39
N ILE A 232 -4.53 11.95 -23.27
CA ILE A 232 -3.06 12.15 -23.12
C ILE A 232 -2.35 11.05 -22.32
N GLY A 233 -2.42 9.84 -22.80
CA GLY A 233 -1.55 8.77 -22.30
C GLY A 233 -1.80 8.45 -20.82
N GLU A 234 -1.47 7.29 -20.46
CA GLU A 234 -1.70 6.66 -19.16
C GLU A 234 -0.76 7.23 -18.08
N SER A 235 -0.60 8.57 -18.02
CA SER A 235 0.36 9.19 -17.10
C SER A 235 -0.08 10.54 -16.55
N ILE A 236 0.21 10.76 -15.28
CA ILE A 236 0.22 12.08 -14.65
C ILE A 236 1.68 12.52 -14.57
N THR A 237 2.10 13.35 -15.51
CA THR A 237 3.48 13.84 -15.57
C THR A 237 3.49 15.35 -15.49
N LEU A 238 4.13 15.89 -14.45
CA LEU A 238 4.29 17.31 -14.19
C LEU A 238 5.70 17.58 -13.72
N HIS A 239 6.51 18.17 -14.59
CA HIS A 239 7.87 18.55 -14.31
C HIS A 239 8.12 20.01 -14.70
N TYR A 240 9.15 20.61 -14.16
CA TYR A 240 9.57 21.98 -14.48
C TYR A 240 9.74 22.25 -16.00
N ALA A 241 10.13 21.25 -16.75
CA ALA A 241 10.28 21.36 -18.20
C ALA A 241 8.95 21.25 -18.98
N ASN A 242 7.84 20.95 -18.31
CA ASN A 242 6.53 20.88 -18.97
C ASN A 242 5.93 22.27 -19.12
N GLN A 243 5.15 22.46 -20.17
CA GLN A 243 4.57 23.75 -20.55
C GLN A 243 3.34 24.17 -19.72
N PHE A 244 3.28 23.80 -18.44
CA PHE A 244 2.25 24.29 -17.54
C PHE A 244 2.73 25.60 -16.93
N GLU A 245 2.16 26.73 -17.40
CA GLU A 245 2.62 28.07 -17.05
C GLU A 245 2.48 28.41 -15.56
N ASP A 246 1.54 27.74 -14.87
CA ASP A 246 1.23 28.00 -13.45
C ASP A 246 1.85 26.96 -12.49
N LEU A 247 2.88 26.25 -12.93
CA LEU A 247 3.55 25.24 -12.10
C LEU A 247 4.01 25.78 -10.74
N ASP A 248 4.57 27.00 -10.74
CA ASP A 248 5.06 27.67 -9.53
C ASP A 248 3.96 28.10 -8.57
N LYS A 249 2.71 28.11 -9.01
CA LYS A 249 1.56 28.49 -8.19
C LYS A 249 0.91 27.33 -7.47
N ILE A 250 1.27 26.10 -7.83
CA ILE A 250 0.77 24.91 -7.14
C ILE A 250 1.30 24.92 -5.71
N ALA A 251 0.41 25.01 -4.74
CA ALA A 251 0.73 25.00 -3.31
C ALA A 251 0.38 23.67 -2.63
N SER A 252 -0.40 22.80 -3.28
CA SER A 252 -0.75 21.48 -2.78
C SER A 252 -1.03 20.51 -3.92
N ILE A 253 -0.58 19.27 -3.76
CA ILE A 253 -0.89 18.16 -4.66
C ILE A 253 -1.91 17.19 -4.05
N SER A 254 -2.62 17.61 -3.00
CA SER A 254 -3.70 16.82 -2.39
C SER A 254 -4.75 16.45 -3.44
N GLY A 255 -5.12 15.19 -3.47
CA GLY A 255 -5.96 14.60 -4.51
C GLY A 255 -5.20 13.63 -5.42
N ILE A 256 -3.85 13.70 -5.44
CA ILE A 256 -3.03 12.72 -6.19
C ILE A 256 -3.22 11.30 -5.64
N GLU A 257 -3.51 11.18 -4.35
CA GLU A 257 -3.77 9.93 -3.66
C GLU A 257 -4.92 9.16 -4.32
N TYR A 258 -5.95 9.86 -4.80
CA TYR A 258 -7.12 9.25 -5.44
C TYR A 258 -6.82 8.65 -6.82
N PHE A 259 -5.72 9.05 -7.43
CA PHE A 259 -5.23 8.44 -8.66
C PHE A 259 -4.30 7.25 -8.34
N ILE A 260 -3.39 7.43 -7.39
CA ILE A 260 -2.40 6.41 -7.02
C ILE A 260 -3.08 5.20 -6.36
N ASN A 261 -4.06 5.44 -5.50
CA ASN A 261 -4.74 4.41 -4.72
C ASN A 261 -5.91 3.73 -5.45
N ASN A 262 -6.20 4.12 -6.69
CA ASN A 262 -7.35 3.61 -7.43
C ASN A 262 -6.95 2.48 -8.40
N PRO A 263 -7.23 1.20 -8.07
CA PRO A 263 -6.89 0.08 -8.94
C PRO A 263 -7.79 -0.02 -10.18
N TYR A 264 -8.93 0.67 -10.18
CA TYR A 264 -9.91 0.63 -11.28
C TYR A 264 -9.54 1.55 -12.44
N TYR A 265 -8.51 2.39 -12.26
CA TYR A 265 -7.89 3.09 -13.36
C TYR A 265 -6.95 2.14 -14.11
N ASN A 266 -6.80 2.35 -15.41
CA ASN A 266 -5.87 1.56 -16.19
C ASN A 266 -4.43 1.82 -15.73
N SER A 267 -3.55 0.88 -16.06
CA SER A 267 -2.12 0.99 -15.79
C SER A 267 -1.57 2.36 -16.15
N PHE A 268 -1.00 3.08 -15.20
CA PHE A 268 -0.47 4.42 -15.45
C PHE A 268 0.75 4.78 -14.59
N PHE A 269 1.34 5.93 -14.91
CA PHE A 269 2.53 6.46 -14.30
C PHE A 269 2.23 7.78 -13.60
N VAL A 270 2.84 7.99 -12.45
CA VAL A 270 2.82 9.28 -11.76
C VAL A 270 4.23 9.81 -11.67
N SER A 271 4.46 11.02 -12.19
CA SER A 271 5.74 11.69 -12.10
C SER A 271 5.53 13.18 -11.82
N LEU A 272 5.75 13.59 -10.58
CA LEU A 272 5.60 14.96 -10.11
C LEU A 272 6.95 15.48 -9.61
N GLY A 273 7.59 16.34 -10.39
CA GLY A 273 8.88 16.95 -10.10
C GLY A 273 8.74 18.47 -9.94
N PHE A 274 8.94 18.95 -8.74
CA PHE A 274 8.93 20.38 -8.43
C PHE A 274 10.34 20.81 -8.04
N ASP A 275 10.91 21.75 -8.78
CA ASP A 275 12.28 22.25 -8.53
C ASP A 275 12.30 23.41 -7.52
N HIS A 276 11.18 23.75 -6.93
CA HIS A 276 11.06 24.85 -6.00
C HIS A 276 10.69 24.38 -4.60
N VAL A 277 10.88 25.29 -3.69
CA VAL A 277 11.04 25.17 -2.25
C VAL A 277 9.81 24.71 -1.47
N ASN A 278 8.66 24.47 -2.11
CA ASN A 278 7.47 24.08 -1.39
C ASN A 278 7.46 22.55 -1.16
N GLU A 279 7.44 22.20 0.10
CA GLU A 279 7.21 20.84 0.53
C GLU A 279 5.70 20.55 0.47
N PHE A 280 5.34 19.50 -0.25
CA PHE A 280 3.94 19.09 -0.38
C PHE A 280 3.61 17.97 0.59
N ASN A 281 2.60 18.17 1.43
CA ASN A 281 2.05 17.08 2.21
C ASN A 281 1.20 16.19 1.30
N VAL A 282 1.47 14.89 1.35
CA VAL A 282 0.63 13.87 0.73
C VAL A 282 -0.11 13.08 1.80
N GLY A 283 -1.33 12.65 1.50
CA GLY A 283 -2.10 11.77 2.34
C GLY A 283 -1.54 10.34 2.35
N TYR A 284 -2.34 9.37 2.74
CA TYR A 284 -1.89 7.98 2.75
C TYR A 284 -1.80 7.44 1.32
N LEU A 285 -0.58 7.09 0.90
CA LEU A 285 -0.35 6.47 -0.38
C LEU A 285 -0.33 4.95 -0.24
N MET A 286 -1.17 4.28 -1.02
CA MET A 286 -1.21 2.82 -1.12
C MET A 286 -1.41 2.42 -2.59
N PRO A 287 -0.33 2.51 -3.38
CA PRO A 287 -0.37 2.16 -4.80
C PRO A 287 -0.85 0.73 -5.00
N ARG A 288 -1.62 0.53 -6.05
CA ARG A 288 -2.20 -0.77 -6.39
C ARG A 288 -1.50 -1.40 -7.60
N ALA A 289 -1.94 -2.57 -7.99
CA ALA A 289 -1.34 -3.37 -9.06
C ALA A 289 -1.36 -2.73 -10.46
N ASN A 290 -2.07 -1.63 -10.65
CA ASN A 290 -2.12 -0.85 -11.89
C ASN A 290 -1.02 0.21 -12.02
N ILE A 291 -0.31 0.54 -10.91
CA ILE A 291 0.76 1.55 -10.91
C ILE A 291 2.09 0.90 -11.24
N LYS A 292 2.72 1.33 -12.34
CA LYS A 292 4.03 0.81 -12.80
C LYS A 292 5.20 1.69 -12.38
N ALA A 293 4.97 3.00 -12.26
CA ALA A 293 6.01 3.93 -11.88
C ALA A 293 5.46 5.08 -11.02
N ILE A 294 6.21 5.43 -9.99
CA ILE A 294 5.97 6.61 -9.17
C ILE A 294 7.29 7.38 -9.05
N SER A 295 7.25 8.67 -9.36
CA SER A 295 8.35 9.61 -9.13
C SER A 295 7.79 10.85 -8.46
N LEU A 296 8.21 11.12 -7.23
CA LEU A 296 7.76 12.26 -6.44
C LEU A 296 8.97 13.03 -5.92
N LYS A 297 8.91 14.36 -5.99
CA LYS A 297 9.94 15.25 -5.47
C LYS A 297 9.34 16.30 -4.54
N GLY A 298 10.03 16.60 -3.44
CA GLY A 298 9.60 17.62 -2.48
C GLY A 298 8.35 17.23 -1.68
N VAL A 299 8.25 15.98 -1.23
CA VAL A 299 7.04 15.45 -0.60
C VAL A 299 7.26 15.03 0.85
N ASN A 300 6.26 15.34 1.68
CA ASN A 300 6.18 14.91 3.07
C ASN A 300 5.01 13.93 3.23
N PHE A 301 5.33 12.71 3.64
CA PHE A 301 4.37 11.61 3.81
C PHE A 301 3.75 11.62 5.21
N VAL A 302 2.92 12.61 5.47
CA VAL A 302 2.34 12.85 6.81
C VAL A 302 1.53 11.69 7.37
N ASN A 303 0.96 10.87 6.51
CA ASN A 303 0.16 9.71 6.90
C ASN A 303 0.82 8.37 6.52
N GLY A 304 1.98 8.40 5.84
CA GLY A 304 2.73 7.22 5.45
C GLY A 304 2.45 6.71 4.02
N ILE A 305 3.11 5.60 3.71
CA ILE A 305 3.00 4.89 2.43
C ILE A 305 2.98 3.38 2.68
N ASP A 306 2.12 2.66 1.99
CA ASP A 306 2.05 1.20 1.98
C ASP A 306 2.19 0.67 0.56
N LEU A 307 3.28 -0.04 0.28
CA LEU A 307 3.57 -0.65 -1.02
C LEU A 307 3.20 -2.14 -1.08
N SER A 308 2.53 -2.68 -0.08
CA SER A 308 2.23 -4.12 0.03
C SER A 308 1.40 -4.66 -1.14
N LYS A 309 0.58 -3.81 -1.75
CA LYS A 309 -0.28 -4.14 -2.92
C LYS A 309 0.24 -3.57 -4.25
N ALA A 310 1.41 -2.90 -4.24
CA ALA A 310 2.02 -2.28 -5.42
C ALA A 310 2.75 -3.31 -6.31
N THR A 311 2.08 -4.38 -6.69
CA THR A 311 2.68 -5.56 -7.33
C THR A 311 3.15 -5.36 -8.76
N ALA A 312 2.83 -4.24 -9.39
CA ALA A 312 3.34 -3.86 -10.72
C ALA A 312 4.38 -2.74 -10.67
N LEU A 313 4.69 -2.21 -9.48
CA LEU A 313 5.61 -1.08 -9.33
C LEU A 313 7.03 -1.50 -9.68
N ALA A 314 7.54 -0.97 -10.79
CA ALA A 314 8.85 -1.27 -11.36
C ALA A 314 9.85 -0.12 -11.22
N LEU A 315 9.36 1.11 -11.16
CA LEU A 315 10.15 2.30 -10.93
C LEU A 315 9.61 3.08 -9.74
N PHE A 316 10.46 3.31 -8.75
CA PHE A 316 10.11 4.13 -7.60
C PHE A 316 11.21 5.17 -7.34
N THR A 317 10.85 6.43 -7.52
CA THR A 317 11.75 7.55 -7.33
C THR A 317 11.19 8.50 -6.27
N LEU A 318 11.97 8.76 -5.24
CA LEU A 318 11.72 9.80 -4.26
C LEU A 318 12.93 10.73 -4.18
N ASP A 319 12.73 12.03 -4.32
CA ASP A 319 13.75 13.05 -4.13
C ASP A 319 13.24 14.13 -3.18
N ASP A 320 14.05 14.46 -2.17
CA ASP A 320 13.68 15.44 -1.13
C ASP A 320 12.38 15.06 -0.43
N PHE A 321 12.40 13.92 0.27
CA PHE A 321 11.23 13.33 0.93
C PHE A 321 11.43 13.21 2.44
N LYS A 322 10.30 13.27 3.18
CA LYS A 322 10.28 13.27 4.66
C LYS A 322 9.21 12.33 5.22
N SER A 323 9.33 12.06 6.52
CA SER A 323 8.37 11.31 7.34
C SER A 323 8.18 9.84 6.93
N ILE A 324 9.14 9.27 6.22
CA ILE A 324 9.24 7.82 5.98
C ILE A 324 10.48 7.30 6.72
N SER A 325 10.28 6.48 7.74
CA SER A 325 11.39 5.79 8.44
C SER A 325 11.68 4.41 7.87
N GLU A 326 10.68 3.72 7.38
CA GLU A 326 10.81 2.40 6.77
C GLU A 326 10.11 2.37 5.40
N LEU A 327 10.76 1.71 4.42
CA LEU A 327 10.24 1.50 3.08
C LEU A 327 10.29 0.00 2.77
N ASP A 328 9.13 -0.63 2.65
CA ASP A 328 9.02 -2.04 2.31
C ASP A 328 8.65 -2.23 0.84
N LEU A 329 9.61 -2.68 0.04
CA LEU A 329 9.50 -2.97 -1.38
C LEU A 329 9.31 -4.45 -1.68
N SER A 330 9.09 -5.29 -0.66
CA SER A 330 9.13 -6.76 -0.79
C SER A 330 8.07 -7.34 -1.72
N ASN A 331 6.97 -6.63 -1.91
CA ASN A 331 5.86 -7.03 -2.79
C ASN A 331 5.87 -6.33 -4.15
N THR A 332 6.79 -5.40 -4.39
CA THR A 332 6.94 -4.74 -5.69
C THR A 332 7.69 -5.65 -6.68
N VAL A 333 7.69 -5.27 -7.96
CA VAL A 333 8.52 -5.94 -8.97
C VAL A 333 9.91 -5.33 -9.11
N ILE A 334 10.28 -4.37 -8.27
CA ILE A 334 11.64 -3.82 -8.23
C ILE A 334 12.63 -4.94 -7.93
N GLY A 335 13.54 -5.19 -8.87
CA GLY A 335 14.47 -6.33 -8.81
C GLY A 335 13.94 -7.65 -9.42
N ASN A 336 12.65 -7.75 -9.69
CA ASN A 336 12.04 -8.99 -10.19
C ASN A 336 11.37 -8.87 -11.56
N GLN A 337 11.30 -7.66 -12.11
CA GLN A 337 10.62 -7.46 -13.38
C GLN A 337 11.37 -8.15 -14.51
N GLU A 338 10.65 -8.93 -15.32
CA GLU A 338 11.13 -9.33 -16.63
C GLU A 338 11.08 -8.13 -17.57
N ILE A 339 12.21 -7.81 -18.18
CA ILE A 339 12.28 -6.76 -19.20
C ILE A 339 11.63 -7.31 -20.45
N SER A 340 10.35 -7.04 -20.63
CA SER A 340 9.63 -7.37 -21.87
C SER A 340 9.95 -6.33 -22.96
N GLU A 341 9.70 -6.67 -24.22
CA GLU A 341 9.86 -5.72 -25.31
C GLU A 341 8.97 -4.47 -25.15
N TYR A 342 7.82 -4.63 -24.51
CA TYR A 342 6.88 -3.53 -24.26
C TYR A 342 7.36 -2.57 -23.17
N ASP A 343 8.06 -3.09 -22.15
CA ASP A 343 8.49 -2.32 -20.98
C ASP A 343 9.91 -1.74 -21.08
N LYS A 344 10.58 -1.86 -22.22
CA LYS A 344 11.93 -1.34 -22.46
C LYS A 344 12.04 0.18 -22.31
N SER A 345 10.92 0.90 -22.41
CA SER A 345 10.87 2.35 -22.25
C SER A 345 10.79 2.81 -20.79
N ILE A 346 10.57 1.90 -19.84
CA ILE A 346 10.45 2.21 -18.42
C ILE A 346 11.74 1.78 -17.75
N ALA A 347 12.50 2.75 -17.26
CA ALA A 347 13.64 2.46 -16.40
C ALA A 347 13.14 1.72 -15.15
N ASN A 348 13.53 0.46 -15.01
CA ASN A 348 13.21 -0.34 -13.84
C ASN A 348 14.22 -0.03 -12.74
N GLY A 349 13.77 0.41 -11.58
CA GLY A 349 14.71 0.68 -10.51
C GLY A 349 14.17 1.43 -9.31
N LEU A 350 15.09 1.70 -8.42
CA LEU A 350 14.88 2.44 -7.19
C LEU A 350 15.80 3.63 -7.13
N HIS A 351 15.23 4.81 -6.97
CA HIS A 351 15.97 6.07 -6.83
C HIS A 351 15.51 6.78 -5.57
N LEU A 352 16.36 6.84 -4.56
CA LEU A 352 16.08 7.51 -3.29
C LEU A 352 17.13 8.58 -3.03
N PHE A 353 16.70 9.84 -3.07
CA PHE A 353 17.56 11.00 -2.89
C PHE A 353 17.05 11.88 -1.75
N ASN A 354 17.97 12.36 -0.91
CA ASN A 354 17.70 13.39 0.09
C ASN A 354 16.55 13.00 1.06
N GLY A 355 16.55 11.78 1.56
CA GLY A 355 15.57 11.29 2.53
C GLY A 355 16.09 11.40 3.95
N GLU A 356 15.64 12.41 4.69
CA GLU A 356 16.20 12.74 6.02
C GLU A 356 15.83 11.69 7.09
N ASP A 357 14.70 11.01 6.94
CA ASP A 357 14.12 10.18 7.99
C ASP A 357 14.25 8.67 7.73
N LEU A 358 14.68 8.28 6.53
CA LEU A 358 14.71 6.88 6.13
C LEU A 358 15.79 6.09 6.88
N GLU A 359 15.38 5.13 7.67
CA GLU A 359 16.24 4.27 8.49
C GLU A 359 16.42 2.87 7.91
N LYS A 360 15.42 2.39 7.12
CA LYS A 360 15.39 1.02 6.62
C LYS A 360 14.71 0.91 5.27
N VAL A 361 15.31 0.10 4.39
CA VAL A 361 14.70 -0.36 3.13
C VAL A 361 14.68 -1.89 3.13
N THR A 362 13.52 -2.47 2.81
CA THR A 362 13.36 -3.92 2.74
C THR A 362 13.04 -4.34 1.32
N PHE A 363 13.74 -5.35 0.81
CA PHE A 363 13.52 -5.94 -0.50
C PHE A 363 12.92 -7.34 -0.39
N GLY A 364 12.34 -7.84 -1.50
CA GLY A 364 11.86 -9.21 -1.59
C GLY A 364 12.99 -10.24 -1.40
N LYS A 365 12.66 -11.40 -0.85
CA LYS A 365 13.66 -12.46 -0.59
C LYS A 365 14.05 -13.27 -1.82
N ASN A 366 13.18 -13.33 -2.83
CA ASN A 366 13.37 -14.13 -4.04
C ASN A 366 13.56 -13.21 -5.25
N ILE A 367 14.53 -12.32 -5.18
CA ILE A 367 14.82 -11.40 -6.27
C ILE A 367 15.47 -12.17 -7.41
N THR A 368 14.89 -12.14 -8.60
CA THR A 368 15.47 -12.74 -9.81
C THR A 368 16.52 -11.83 -10.45
N GLY A 369 16.64 -10.61 -9.96
CA GLY A 369 17.79 -9.76 -10.22
C GLY A 369 17.76 -8.96 -11.49
N LYS A 370 16.62 -8.54 -11.98
CA LYS A 370 16.51 -7.70 -13.19
C LYS A 370 16.27 -6.23 -12.90
N THR A 371 16.90 -5.70 -11.86
CA THR A 371 16.88 -4.27 -11.57
C THR A 371 17.89 -3.54 -12.42
N LEU A 372 17.45 -2.56 -13.21
CA LEU A 372 18.33 -1.76 -14.05
C LEU A 372 19.14 -0.77 -13.25
N LEU A 373 18.45 -0.01 -12.39
CA LEU A 373 19.01 1.13 -11.67
C LEU A 373 18.75 0.98 -10.17
N MET A 374 19.80 1.23 -9.39
CA MET A 374 19.72 1.32 -7.94
C MET A 374 20.54 2.54 -7.51
N GLU A 375 19.86 3.61 -7.16
CA GLU A 375 20.51 4.88 -6.80
C GLU A 375 20.00 5.37 -5.44
N LEU A 376 20.86 5.31 -4.44
CA LEU A 376 20.59 5.79 -3.10
C LEU A 376 21.59 6.89 -2.75
N CYS A 377 21.11 8.08 -2.46
CA CYS A 377 21.96 9.24 -2.22
C CYS A 377 21.44 10.11 -1.10
N ASN A 378 22.34 10.47 -0.17
CA ASN A 378 22.05 11.37 0.95
C ASN A 378 20.88 10.87 1.82
N LEU A 379 21.09 9.70 2.42
CA LEU A 379 20.18 9.05 3.36
C LEU A 379 20.87 8.90 4.72
N PRO A 380 20.94 9.95 5.52
CA PRO A 380 21.82 10.02 6.69
C PRO A 380 21.42 9.10 7.84
N LYS A 381 20.15 8.70 7.91
CA LYS A 381 19.64 7.78 8.95
C LYS A 381 19.59 6.32 8.51
N LEU A 382 19.84 6.02 7.24
CA LEU A 382 19.82 4.63 6.76
C LEU A 382 20.92 3.83 7.45
N THR A 383 20.55 2.77 8.17
CA THR A 383 21.47 1.99 9.00
C THR A 383 21.97 0.71 8.32
N THR A 384 21.12 0.09 7.52
CA THR A 384 21.45 -1.16 6.82
C THR A 384 20.86 -1.17 5.41
N LEU A 385 21.64 -1.74 4.48
CA LEU A 385 21.19 -1.98 3.10
C LEU A 385 21.63 -3.39 2.69
N ASP A 386 20.68 -4.30 2.61
CA ASP A 386 20.94 -5.67 2.18
C ASP A 386 20.58 -5.87 0.72
N LEU A 387 21.60 -5.94 -0.14
CA LEU A 387 21.49 -6.19 -1.57
C LEU A 387 21.79 -7.65 -1.94
N SER A 388 21.97 -8.53 -0.96
CA SER A 388 22.45 -9.91 -1.18
C SER A 388 21.53 -10.77 -2.08
N SER A 389 20.25 -10.42 -2.17
CA SER A 389 19.28 -11.11 -3.03
C SER A 389 19.33 -10.67 -4.51
N PHE A 390 20.00 -9.57 -4.83
CA PHE A 390 20.13 -9.12 -6.22
C PHE A 390 21.19 -9.94 -6.96
N LYS A 391 21.05 -10.05 -8.29
CA LYS A 391 21.95 -10.81 -9.13
C LYS A 391 22.68 -9.99 -10.19
N GLY A 392 22.15 -8.79 -10.48
CA GLY A 392 22.76 -7.89 -11.46
C GLY A 392 22.16 -6.49 -11.42
N PHE A 393 22.92 -5.54 -11.95
CA PHE A 393 22.53 -4.13 -12.10
C PHE A 393 23.08 -3.59 -13.42
N LEU A 394 22.42 -2.56 -13.96
CA LEU A 394 23.02 -1.66 -14.93
C LEU A 394 23.85 -0.58 -14.20
N ASP A 395 23.20 0.13 -13.28
CA ASP A 395 23.82 1.16 -12.44
C ASP A 395 23.59 0.85 -10.95
N LEU A 396 24.64 0.97 -10.16
CA LEU A 396 24.58 0.87 -8.70
C LEU A 396 25.27 2.09 -8.09
N PHE A 397 24.50 3.06 -7.61
CA PHE A 397 24.99 4.30 -7.03
C PHE A 397 24.63 4.40 -5.55
N LEU A 398 25.65 4.46 -4.70
CA LEU A 398 25.50 4.48 -3.24
C LEU A 398 26.33 5.65 -2.69
N LEU A 399 25.67 6.79 -2.48
CA LEU A 399 26.32 8.05 -2.18
C LEU A 399 25.84 8.65 -0.87
N LYS A 400 26.75 9.14 -0.04
CA LYS A 400 26.44 9.81 1.23
C LYS A 400 25.50 9.00 2.11
N LEU A 401 25.95 7.80 2.47
CA LEU A 401 25.27 6.87 3.36
C LEU A 401 26.14 6.64 4.63
N PRO A 402 26.35 7.67 5.48
CA PRO A 402 27.40 7.68 6.50
C PRO A 402 27.24 6.63 7.59
N ASN A 403 26.00 6.19 7.85
CA ASN A 403 25.69 5.24 8.91
C ASN A 403 25.28 3.86 8.38
N CYS A 404 25.27 3.68 7.05
CA CYS A 404 24.72 2.49 6.42
C CYS A 404 25.74 1.36 6.31
N GLN A 405 25.42 0.20 6.88
CA GLN A 405 26.16 -1.04 6.62
C GLN A 405 25.59 -1.72 5.40
N ILE A 406 26.44 -1.99 4.39
CA ILE A 406 26.00 -2.51 3.10
C ILE A 406 26.44 -3.96 2.94
N THR A 407 25.46 -4.83 2.65
CA THR A 407 25.69 -6.21 2.22
C THR A 407 25.52 -6.28 0.71
N TYR A 408 26.60 -6.57 0.00
CA TYR A 408 26.63 -6.62 -1.46
C TYR A 408 26.18 -7.98 -2.01
N PRO A 409 25.61 -7.98 -3.24
CA PRO A 409 25.21 -9.21 -3.91
C PRO A 409 26.40 -9.97 -4.49
N LYS A 410 26.18 -11.25 -4.76
CA LYS A 410 27.02 -12.00 -5.70
C LYS A 410 26.42 -11.83 -7.09
N LEU A 411 27.10 -11.06 -7.94
CA LEU A 411 26.62 -10.79 -9.29
C LEU A 411 26.74 -12.04 -10.17
N GLU A 412 25.66 -12.38 -10.89
CA GLU A 412 25.61 -13.42 -11.89
C GLU A 412 25.73 -12.85 -13.31
N TYR A 413 25.26 -11.61 -13.49
CA TYR A 413 25.30 -10.89 -14.76
C TYR A 413 25.33 -9.37 -14.52
N VAL A 414 25.55 -8.62 -15.58
CA VAL A 414 25.29 -7.18 -15.66
C VAL A 414 24.24 -6.91 -16.72
N LEU A 415 23.59 -5.79 -16.64
CA LEU A 415 22.66 -5.31 -17.66
C LEU A 415 23.40 -4.31 -18.55
N GLY A 416 23.40 -4.56 -19.86
CA GLY A 416 23.95 -3.67 -20.86
C GLY A 416 22.87 -2.84 -21.52
N ASN A 417 23.25 -1.72 -22.13
CA ASN A 417 22.38 -0.86 -22.93
C ASN A 417 23.06 -0.44 -24.22
N ASP A 418 22.72 -1.12 -25.33
CA ASP A 418 23.12 -0.75 -26.70
C ASP A 418 21.88 -0.33 -27.52
N GLY A 419 20.96 0.42 -26.89
CA GLY A 419 19.64 0.74 -27.45
C GLY A 419 18.54 -0.22 -26.98
N ASP A 420 18.91 -1.42 -26.55
CA ASP A 420 18.05 -2.42 -25.91
C ASP A 420 18.73 -2.94 -24.65
N TYR A 421 17.99 -3.11 -23.57
CA TYR A 421 18.51 -3.70 -22.36
C TYR A 421 18.71 -5.21 -22.55
N PHE A 422 19.86 -5.73 -22.18
CA PHE A 422 20.21 -7.15 -22.30
C PHE A 422 21.04 -7.61 -21.10
N GLU A 423 20.95 -8.89 -20.78
CA GLU A 423 21.78 -9.53 -19.76
C GLU A 423 23.11 -9.96 -20.38
N LYS A 424 24.19 -9.73 -19.65
CA LYS A 424 25.53 -10.12 -20.04
C LYS A 424 26.21 -10.85 -18.88
N ALA A 425 26.71 -12.04 -19.14
CA ALA A 425 27.39 -12.85 -18.13
C ALA A 425 28.64 -12.14 -17.59
N ILE A 426 28.92 -12.32 -16.32
CA ILE A 426 30.15 -11.81 -15.70
C ILE A 426 31.35 -12.49 -16.36
N GLY A 427 32.32 -11.71 -16.81
CA GLY A 427 33.53 -12.20 -17.48
C GLY A 427 33.59 -11.97 -18.99
N GLU A 428 32.48 -11.61 -19.62
CA GLU A 428 32.41 -11.24 -21.03
C GLU A 428 32.32 -9.73 -21.16
N ASP A 429 33.38 -9.00 -21.26
CA ASP A 429 33.36 -7.51 -21.39
C ASP A 429 32.23 -6.79 -20.61
N ALA A 430 31.89 -7.37 -19.47
CA ALA A 430 30.77 -6.91 -18.65
C ALA A 430 31.10 -5.57 -18.01
N GLN A 431 30.16 -4.63 -18.07
CA GLN A 431 30.29 -3.33 -17.43
C GLN A 431 29.30 -3.18 -16.30
N ILE A 432 29.77 -2.81 -15.12
CA ILE A 432 28.93 -2.33 -14.03
C ILE A 432 29.23 -0.86 -13.86
N SER A 433 28.24 0.01 -14.00
CA SER A 433 28.36 1.38 -13.58
C SER A 433 28.20 1.43 -12.07
N PHE A 434 29.29 1.59 -11.34
CA PHE A 434 29.30 1.60 -9.89
C PHE A 434 29.85 2.93 -9.38
N LEU A 435 29.05 3.63 -8.56
CA LEU A 435 29.39 4.93 -8.01
C LEU A 435 29.19 4.93 -6.49
N VAL A 436 30.24 5.28 -5.76
CA VAL A 436 30.20 5.33 -4.29
C VAL A 436 30.87 6.59 -3.77
N SER A 437 30.37 7.11 -2.65
CA SER A 437 31.01 8.22 -1.95
C SER A 437 32.28 7.77 -1.26
N LYS A 438 33.28 8.67 -1.27
CA LYS A 438 34.68 8.39 -0.85
C LYS A 438 34.81 8.10 0.63
N ASP A 439 34.20 8.97 1.46
CA ASP A 439 34.55 9.06 2.87
C ASP A 439 33.70 8.15 3.75
N ASP A 440 32.62 7.60 3.21
CA ASP A 440 31.68 6.74 3.91
C ASP A 440 31.53 5.35 3.26
N VAL A 441 30.94 5.26 2.06
CA VAL A 441 30.67 3.96 1.42
C VAL A 441 31.93 3.28 0.92
N PHE A 442 32.80 3.99 0.21
CA PHE A 442 34.04 3.42 -0.34
C PHE A 442 35.00 2.95 0.75
N ALA A 443 35.00 3.60 1.90
CA ALA A 443 35.87 3.26 3.03
C ALA A 443 35.48 1.95 3.72
N GLN A 444 34.34 1.41 3.45
CA GLN A 444 33.84 0.17 4.07
C GLN A 444 34.55 -1.06 3.51
N GLU A 445 34.91 -2.00 4.38
CA GLU A 445 35.55 -3.26 3.99
C GLU A 445 34.64 -4.08 3.05
N SER A 446 33.33 -4.09 3.28
CA SER A 446 32.34 -4.76 2.42
C SER A 446 32.38 -4.22 0.98
N THR A 447 32.50 -2.89 0.83
CA THR A 447 32.59 -2.24 -0.49
C THR A 447 33.90 -2.61 -1.19
N LEU A 448 35.02 -2.57 -0.47
CA LEU A 448 36.31 -2.96 -1.02
C LEU A 448 36.35 -4.42 -1.44
N ASN A 449 35.76 -5.30 -0.65
CA ASN A 449 35.66 -6.72 -0.98
C ASN A 449 34.80 -6.96 -2.23
N PHE A 450 33.68 -6.25 -2.35
CA PHE A 450 32.82 -6.29 -3.55
C PHE A 450 33.60 -5.85 -4.80
N ILE A 451 34.25 -4.69 -4.75
CA ILE A 451 35.08 -4.19 -5.84
C ILE A 451 36.17 -5.20 -6.22
N ASN A 452 36.88 -5.76 -5.24
CA ASN A 452 37.98 -6.71 -5.48
C ASN A 452 37.48 -8.01 -6.10
N SER A 453 36.26 -8.45 -5.77
CA SER A 453 35.66 -9.67 -6.32
C SER A 453 35.42 -9.58 -7.83
N TYR A 454 35.21 -8.38 -8.35
CA TYR A 454 34.91 -8.15 -9.78
C TYR A 454 36.03 -7.41 -10.52
N LYS A 455 37.16 -7.18 -9.87
CA LYS A 455 38.28 -6.42 -10.41
C LYS A 455 38.85 -6.95 -11.73
N ASN A 456 38.90 -8.27 -11.88
CA ASN A 456 39.45 -8.91 -13.08
C ASN A 456 38.45 -8.96 -14.25
N ASN A 457 37.20 -8.72 -13.97
CA ASN A 457 36.13 -8.73 -14.96
C ASN A 457 35.89 -7.34 -15.56
N LEU A 458 36.51 -6.32 -14.98
CA LEU A 458 36.41 -4.90 -15.36
C LEU A 458 37.76 -4.46 -15.85
N THR A 459 38.02 -4.62 -17.14
CA THR A 459 39.36 -4.61 -17.72
C THR A 459 40.02 -3.22 -17.82
N ASP A 460 39.34 -2.12 -17.73
CA ASP A 460 39.94 -0.81 -17.68
C ASP A 460 39.45 0.01 -16.50
N GLN A 461 40.28 0.09 -15.48
CA GLN A 461 39.97 0.76 -14.23
C GLN A 461 40.42 2.22 -14.33
N GLU A 462 39.56 3.06 -14.88
CA GLU A 462 39.67 4.49 -14.60
C GLU A 462 38.88 4.83 -13.37
N TRP A 463 39.57 5.09 -12.29
CA TRP A 463 39.03 5.73 -11.10
C TRP A 463 38.71 7.19 -11.42
N LEU A 464 37.51 7.48 -11.87
CA LEU A 464 37.05 8.84 -12.04
C LEU A 464 36.66 9.37 -10.65
N SER A 465 37.57 10.16 -10.05
CA SER A 465 37.20 10.98 -8.94
C SER A 465 36.22 12.03 -9.41
N TYR A 466 34.96 11.88 -9.03
CA TYR A 466 33.95 12.92 -9.24
C TYR A 466 34.28 14.09 -8.28
N ARG A 467 35.11 15.01 -8.73
CA ARG A 467 35.68 16.08 -7.92
C ARG A 467 34.66 17.00 -7.25
N LYS A 468 33.46 17.09 -7.76
CA LYS A 468 32.43 17.97 -7.20
C LYS A 468 31.76 17.46 -5.94
N ASN A 469 31.66 16.13 -5.75
CA ASN A 469 30.84 15.54 -4.66
C ASN A 469 31.61 14.52 -3.80
N GLY A 470 32.92 14.36 -3.95
CA GLY A 470 33.66 13.37 -3.18
C GLY A 470 33.28 11.92 -3.47
N ALA A 471 32.84 11.63 -4.69
CA ALA A 471 32.40 10.30 -5.09
C ALA A 471 33.42 9.64 -6.06
N PHE A 472 33.46 8.30 -6.06
CA PHE A 472 34.23 7.51 -7.01
C PHE A 472 33.28 6.77 -7.94
N ARG A 473 33.55 6.85 -9.21
CA ARG A 473 32.88 6.07 -10.23
C ARG A 473 33.81 4.96 -10.70
N TRP A 474 33.29 3.77 -10.76
CA TRP A 474 33.95 2.65 -11.35
C TRP A 474 33.14 2.21 -12.58
N SER A 475 33.64 2.56 -13.73
CA SER A 475 33.03 2.18 -15.00
C SER A 475 34.12 1.80 -15.97
N ARG A 476 33.86 0.87 -16.85
CA ARG A 476 34.67 0.63 -18.02
C ARG A 476 34.33 1.70 -19.05
N SER A 477 35.30 2.45 -19.53
CA SER A 477 35.16 3.22 -20.75
C SER A 477 35.22 2.29 -21.95
N ILE A 478 34.27 2.45 -22.87
CA ILE A 478 34.30 1.80 -24.18
C ILE A 478 35.29 2.55 -25.05
#